data_c39ace5fd3eb1e00b473166c7a587b83
#
_entry.id   c39ace5fd3eb1e00b473166c7a587b83
#
_cell.length_a   1.000
_cell.length_b   1.000
_cell.length_c   1.000
_cell.angle_alpha   90.00
_cell.angle_beta   90.00
_cell.angle_gamma   90.00
#
_symmetry.space_group_name_H-M   'P 1'
#
loop_
_entity.id
_entity.type
_entity.pdbx_description
1 polymer ?
#
loop_
_entity_poly.entity_id
_entity_poly.type
_entity_poly.pdbx_seq_one_letter_code
_entity_poly.pdbx_strand_id
1 'polypeptide(L)'
;MMLNRFKAIYRIVIFSLGLVFLLGITPTWAAQSLPEANAQGNYVSLSSHLYWQVVDPDPNGLNCRMGNASIEEIWNPDNPGFPNISNWPVAATFKPDEIFRAQVSYSGFIFTRDEQFLPWIFVKKKLDGTPANCFIRANSSLIKPVEEPTNNNISIPPVEAPKDNNISPETVETPPDNSVTTPPVETPADTTIIEDDTEPFIDL
;
A
#
# COMPACT_ATOMS: atom_id res chain seq x y z
N MET A 1 11.81 -62.35 35.87
CA MET A 1 10.37 -61.97 35.65
C MET A 1 10.09 -60.45 35.60
N MET A 2 10.93 -59.59 36.13
CA MET A 2 10.76 -58.10 36.11
C MET A 2 10.96 -57.46 34.75
N LEU A 3 11.89 -57.94 33.93
CA LEU A 3 12.29 -57.30 32.68
C LEU A 3 11.15 -57.26 31.61
N ASN A 4 10.25 -58.26 31.64
CA ASN A 4 9.14 -58.29 30.68
C ASN A 4 8.00 -57.31 31.03
N ARG A 5 7.86 -56.94 32.30
CA ARG A 5 6.86 -55.96 32.74
C ARG A 5 7.27 -54.54 32.32
N PHE A 6 8.56 -54.20 32.32
CA PHE A 6 9.07 -52.93 31.88
C PHE A 6 8.88 -52.70 30.37
N LYS A 7 9.07 -53.75 29.54
CA LYS A 7 8.83 -53.68 28.08
C LYS A 7 7.36 -53.48 27.74
N ALA A 8 6.43 -54.06 28.52
CA ALA A 8 4.99 -53.87 28.31
C ALA A 8 4.55 -52.43 28.67
N ILE A 9 5.01 -51.88 29.78
CA ILE A 9 4.71 -50.50 30.21
C ILE A 9 5.26 -49.49 29.20
N TYR A 10 6.50 -49.65 28.70
CA TYR A 10 7.12 -48.79 27.71
C TYR A 10 6.34 -48.76 26.39
N ARG A 11 5.83 -49.90 25.93
CA ARG A 11 4.98 -49.98 24.73
C ARG A 11 3.64 -49.25 24.90
N ILE A 12 3.02 -49.33 26.07
CA ILE A 12 1.75 -48.67 26.37
C ILE A 12 1.95 -47.14 26.41
N VAL A 13 3.03 -46.66 27.03
CA VAL A 13 3.35 -45.22 27.08
C VAL A 13 3.63 -44.64 25.70
N ILE A 14 4.38 -45.35 24.85
CA ILE A 14 4.62 -44.87 23.46
C ILE A 14 3.34 -44.87 22.66
N PHE A 15 2.48 -45.89 22.81
CA PHE A 15 1.20 -45.95 22.08
C PHE A 15 0.23 -44.84 22.55
N SER A 16 0.18 -44.50 23.82
CA SER A 16 -0.66 -43.42 24.34
C SER A 16 -0.13 -42.04 23.91
N LEU A 17 1.19 -41.84 23.88
CA LEU A 17 1.79 -40.58 23.37
C LEU A 17 1.54 -40.39 21.85
N GLY A 18 1.62 -41.47 21.09
CA GLY A 18 1.31 -41.46 19.66
C GLY A 18 -0.16 -41.17 19.35
N LEU A 19 -1.09 -41.66 20.21
CA LEU A 19 -2.52 -41.42 20.05
C LEU A 19 -2.91 -39.96 20.34
N VAL A 20 -2.24 -39.30 21.28
CA VAL A 20 -2.46 -37.87 21.59
C VAL A 20 -2.00 -36.97 20.43
N PHE A 21 -0.95 -37.36 19.72
CA PHE A 21 -0.50 -36.64 18.51
C PHE A 21 -1.42 -36.84 17.29
N LEU A 22 -2.16 -37.95 17.22
CA LEU A 22 -3.11 -38.23 16.13
C LEU A 22 -4.49 -37.58 16.34
N LEU A 23 -4.83 -37.17 17.58
CA LEU A 23 -6.05 -36.42 17.88
C LEU A 23 -5.88 -34.94 17.54
N GLY A 24 -5.40 -34.69 16.32
CA GLY A 24 -5.58 -33.46 15.53
C GLY A 24 -5.59 -32.17 16.33
N ILE A 25 -4.40 -31.57 16.58
CA ILE A 25 -4.31 -30.11 16.62
C ILE A 25 -4.60 -29.65 15.18
N THR A 26 -5.88 -29.54 14.82
CA THR A 26 -6.25 -28.75 13.66
C THR A 26 -5.77 -27.34 13.97
N PRO A 27 -4.84 -26.74 13.16
CA PRO A 27 -4.52 -25.34 13.34
C PRO A 27 -5.84 -24.58 13.11
N THR A 28 -6.47 -24.13 14.17
CA THR A 28 -7.50 -23.09 14.09
C THR A 28 -6.76 -21.87 13.57
N TRP A 29 -6.82 -21.64 12.27
CA TRP A 29 -6.48 -20.37 11.70
C TRP A 29 -7.41 -19.38 12.38
N ALA A 30 -6.90 -18.65 13.38
CA ALA A 30 -7.65 -17.56 13.97
C ALA A 30 -8.03 -16.64 12.82
N ALA A 31 -9.31 -16.58 12.47
CA ALA A 31 -9.81 -15.62 11.50
C ALA A 31 -9.37 -14.24 12.00
N GLN A 32 -8.49 -13.58 11.26
CA GLN A 32 -8.00 -12.27 11.64
C GLN A 32 -9.22 -11.35 11.64
N SER A 33 -9.59 -10.82 12.81
CA SER A 33 -10.72 -9.90 12.92
C SER A 33 -10.47 -8.69 12.03
N LEU A 34 -11.49 -8.31 11.25
CA LEU A 34 -11.41 -7.11 10.43
C LEU A 34 -11.19 -5.87 11.34
N PRO A 35 -10.46 -4.85 10.86
CA PRO A 35 -10.29 -3.60 11.60
C PRO A 35 -11.62 -2.93 11.91
N GLU A 36 -11.77 -2.43 13.14
CA GLU A 36 -12.96 -1.70 13.56
C GLU A 36 -12.67 -0.20 13.66
N ALA A 37 -13.66 0.60 13.25
CA ALA A 37 -13.61 2.05 13.36
C ALA A 37 -13.99 2.49 14.78
N ASN A 38 -13.40 3.59 15.26
CA ASN A 38 -13.79 4.22 16.52
C ASN A 38 -15.15 4.97 16.40
N ALA A 39 -15.60 5.60 17.48
CA ALA A 39 -16.87 6.35 17.52
C ALA A 39 -16.96 7.51 16.50
N GLN A 40 -15.83 8.02 16.03
CA GLN A 40 -15.73 9.05 14.98
C GLN A 40 -15.62 8.44 13.57
N GLY A 41 -15.74 7.13 13.44
CA GLY A 41 -15.59 6.41 12.19
C GLY A 41 -14.14 6.18 11.74
N ASN A 42 -13.14 6.60 12.53
CA ASN A 42 -11.73 6.50 12.14
C ASN A 42 -11.14 5.13 12.46
N TYR A 43 -10.43 4.54 11.50
CA TYR A 43 -9.63 3.34 11.74
C TYR A 43 -8.28 3.73 12.36
N VAL A 44 -8.19 3.65 13.69
CA VAL A 44 -7.01 4.12 14.46
C VAL A 44 -6.18 3.01 15.07
N SER A 45 -6.73 1.79 15.13
CA SER A 45 -6.03 0.62 15.66
C SER A 45 -4.93 0.18 14.71
N LEU A 46 -3.77 -0.26 15.26
CA LEU A 46 -2.70 -0.81 14.44
C LEU A 46 -3.22 -2.02 13.65
N SER A 47 -3.07 -1.98 12.34
CA SER A 47 -3.55 -3.03 11.45
C SER A 47 -2.61 -3.25 10.28
N SER A 48 -2.49 -4.51 9.88
CA SER A 48 -1.83 -4.94 8.63
C SER A 48 -2.84 -5.47 7.60
N HIS A 49 -4.14 -5.22 7.81
CA HIS A 49 -5.20 -5.65 6.91
C HIS A 49 -5.11 -4.95 5.56
N LEU A 50 -5.10 -5.73 4.46
CA LEU A 50 -4.69 -5.19 3.17
C LEU A 50 -5.84 -4.75 2.26
N TYR A 51 -7.02 -5.37 2.34
CA TYR A 51 -8.08 -5.17 1.35
C TYR A 51 -9.21 -4.30 1.87
N TRP A 52 -9.53 -3.26 1.11
CA TRP A 52 -10.52 -2.25 1.49
C TRP A 52 -11.43 -1.95 0.31
N GLN A 53 -12.71 -1.73 0.59
CA GLN A 53 -13.72 -1.33 -0.39
C GLN A 53 -14.14 0.11 -0.13
N VAL A 54 -14.28 0.89 -1.19
CA VAL A 54 -14.86 2.25 -1.16
C VAL A 54 -16.35 2.14 -0.89
N VAL A 55 -16.84 2.87 0.12
CA VAL A 55 -18.26 2.99 0.46
C VAL A 55 -18.74 4.45 0.41
N ASP A 56 -17.87 5.37 -0.02
CA ASP A 56 -18.21 6.77 -0.26
C ASP A 56 -19.39 6.85 -1.26
N PRO A 57 -20.51 7.49 -0.88
CA PRO A 57 -21.68 7.62 -1.77
C PRO A 57 -21.48 8.66 -2.88
N ASP A 58 -20.38 9.44 -2.88
CA ASP A 58 -20.11 10.43 -3.92
C ASP A 58 -19.94 9.73 -5.28
N PRO A 59 -20.79 10.00 -6.29
CA PRO A 59 -20.67 9.41 -7.62
C PRO A 59 -19.37 9.82 -8.36
N ASN A 60 -18.75 10.93 -7.95
CA ASN A 60 -17.43 11.34 -8.48
C ASN A 60 -16.29 10.48 -7.92
N GLY A 61 -16.56 9.71 -6.87
CA GLY A 61 -15.62 8.79 -6.24
C GLY A 61 -14.79 9.41 -5.12
N LEU A 62 -14.17 8.53 -4.35
CA LEU A 62 -13.33 8.85 -3.22
C LEU A 62 -11.99 9.44 -3.69
N ASN A 63 -11.65 10.62 -3.16
CA ASN A 63 -10.39 11.29 -3.47
C ASN A 63 -9.20 10.58 -2.82
N CYS A 64 -8.16 10.36 -3.62
CA CYS A 64 -6.86 9.89 -3.20
C CYS A 64 -5.82 11.00 -3.42
N ARG A 65 -5.09 11.37 -2.36
CA ARG A 65 -4.28 12.60 -2.31
C ARG A 65 -2.79 12.29 -2.21
N MET A 66 -1.97 13.07 -2.91
CA MET A 66 -0.51 12.98 -2.82
C MET A 66 0.11 14.36 -2.95
N GLY A 67 1.11 14.63 -2.09
CA GLY A 67 1.95 15.82 -2.17
C GLY A 67 3.20 15.60 -3.03
N ASN A 68 4.17 16.49 -2.88
CA ASN A 68 5.43 16.43 -3.62
C ASN A 68 6.48 15.51 -2.95
N ALA A 69 6.30 15.18 -1.66
CA ALA A 69 7.22 14.29 -0.95
C ALA A 69 7.06 12.84 -1.42
N SER A 70 8.17 12.11 -1.50
CA SER A 70 8.14 10.68 -1.81
C SER A 70 7.58 9.88 -0.63
N ILE A 71 7.12 8.64 -0.88
CA ILE A 71 6.61 7.78 0.20
C ILE A 71 7.74 7.39 1.18
N GLU A 72 8.96 7.29 0.70
CA GLU A 72 10.16 7.03 1.48
C GLU A 72 10.44 8.18 2.46
N GLU A 73 10.27 9.43 2.04
CA GLU A 73 10.40 10.62 2.89
C GLU A 73 9.27 10.68 3.94
N ILE A 74 8.03 10.39 3.54
CA ILE A 74 6.86 10.42 4.43
C ILE A 74 6.98 9.34 5.52
N TRP A 75 7.51 8.17 5.18
CA TRP A 75 7.68 7.05 6.12
C TRP A 75 9.05 7.01 6.79
N ASN A 76 9.92 7.97 6.52
CA ASN A 76 11.23 8.04 7.17
C ASN A 76 11.04 8.30 8.68
N PRO A 77 11.49 7.38 9.57
CA PRO A 77 11.37 7.55 11.03
C PRO A 77 12.16 8.75 11.58
N ASP A 78 13.18 9.20 10.84
CA ASP A 78 13.98 10.37 11.20
C ASP A 78 13.29 11.69 10.82
N ASN A 79 12.18 11.66 10.08
CA ASN A 79 11.37 12.83 9.78
C ASN A 79 10.33 13.04 10.89
N PRO A 80 10.50 14.03 11.79
CA PRO A 80 9.64 14.21 12.96
C PRO A 80 8.27 14.79 12.62
N GLY A 81 8.01 15.18 11.37
CA GLY A 81 6.78 15.85 10.94
C GLY A 81 5.68 14.88 10.53
N PHE A 82 4.43 15.27 10.81
CA PHE A 82 3.26 14.65 10.23
C PHE A 82 2.90 15.38 8.93
N PRO A 83 2.65 14.66 7.82
CA PRO A 83 2.31 15.30 6.54
C PRO A 83 0.90 15.90 6.59
N ASN A 84 0.69 17.04 5.92
CA ASN A 84 -0.62 17.66 5.79
C ASN A 84 -1.42 17.05 4.61
N ILE A 85 -1.76 15.76 4.72
CA ILE A 85 -2.37 14.99 3.62
C ILE A 85 -3.74 15.58 3.23
N SER A 86 -4.49 16.10 4.19
CA SER A 86 -5.82 16.67 3.95
C SER A 86 -5.81 17.80 2.91
N ASN A 87 -4.71 18.54 2.81
CA ASN A 87 -4.55 19.70 1.92
C ASN A 87 -3.82 19.36 0.61
N TRP A 88 -3.36 18.11 0.43
CA TRP A 88 -2.68 17.73 -0.78
C TRP A 88 -3.63 17.66 -1.99
N PRO A 89 -3.14 17.85 -3.20
CA PRO A 89 -3.92 17.70 -4.41
C PRO A 89 -4.45 16.27 -4.57
N VAL A 90 -5.57 16.13 -5.27
CA VAL A 90 -6.13 14.85 -5.67
C VAL A 90 -5.26 14.29 -6.79
N ALA A 91 -4.62 13.15 -6.54
CA ALA A 91 -3.77 12.46 -7.51
C ALA A 91 -4.54 11.36 -8.27
N ALA A 92 -5.55 10.77 -7.64
CA ALA A 92 -6.43 9.76 -8.21
C ALA A 92 -7.79 9.76 -7.55
N THR A 93 -8.78 9.11 -8.16
CA THR A 93 -10.09 8.83 -7.58
C THR A 93 -10.39 7.34 -7.63
N PHE A 94 -11.14 6.86 -6.65
CA PHE A 94 -11.63 5.49 -6.55
C PHE A 94 -13.15 5.51 -6.60
N LYS A 95 -13.73 4.72 -7.48
CA LYS A 95 -15.20 4.67 -7.65
C LYS A 95 -15.87 4.00 -6.45
N PRO A 96 -17.16 4.29 -6.19
CA PRO A 96 -17.95 3.49 -5.26
C PRO A 96 -17.82 2.00 -5.57
N ASP A 97 -17.76 1.17 -4.52
CA ASP A 97 -17.57 -0.29 -4.56
C ASP A 97 -16.19 -0.77 -5.09
N GLU A 98 -15.31 0.13 -5.53
CA GLU A 98 -13.97 -0.24 -5.95
C GLU A 98 -13.19 -0.80 -4.75
N ILE A 99 -12.52 -1.95 -4.96
CA ILE A 99 -11.64 -2.56 -3.96
C ILE A 99 -10.20 -2.14 -4.27
N PHE A 100 -9.43 -1.84 -3.23
CA PHE A 100 -8.00 -1.53 -3.35
C PHE A 100 -7.18 -2.28 -2.31
N ARG A 101 -5.89 -2.38 -2.57
CA ARG A 101 -4.94 -2.99 -1.66
C ARG A 101 -4.08 -1.92 -1.00
N ALA A 102 -4.13 -1.87 0.34
CA ALA A 102 -3.27 -1.03 1.16
C ALA A 102 -1.79 -1.43 1.02
N GLN A 103 -0.88 -0.47 1.06
CA GLN A 103 0.55 -0.69 1.18
C GLN A 103 0.93 -0.66 2.66
N VAL A 104 1.68 -1.67 3.10
CA VAL A 104 2.25 -1.71 4.46
C VAL A 104 3.47 -0.79 4.51
N SER A 105 3.55 0.05 5.54
CA SER A 105 4.71 0.90 5.81
C SER A 105 5.88 0.12 6.40
N TYR A 106 7.03 0.76 6.58
CA TYR A 106 8.21 0.15 7.22
C TYR A 106 7.97 -0.30 8.66
N SER A 107 7.00 0.30 9.35
CA SER A 107 6.58 -0.12 10.70
C SER A 107 5.71 -1.39 10.73
N GLY A 108 5.35 -1.94 9.57
CA GLY A 108 4.48 -3.12 9.46
C GLY A 108 2.98 -2.82 9.53
N PHE A 109 2.58 -1.56 9.57
CA PHE A 109 1.18 -1.12 9.62
C PHE A 109 0.79 -0.34 8.38
N ILE A 110 -0.54 -0.28 8.09
CA ILE A 110 -1.07 0.38 6.89
C ILE A 110 -1.43 1.86 7.11
N PHE A 111 -1.59 2.30 8.37
CA PHE A 111 -2.07 3.65 8.65
C PHE A 111 -0.91 4.65 8.83
N THR A 112 -0.96 5.72 8.06
CA THR A 112 -0.15 6.94 8.23
C THR A 112 -1.05 8.01 8.86
N ARG A 113 -0.52 8.80 9.81
CA ARG A 113 -1.25 9.91 10.41
C ARG A 113 -0.84 11.22 9.76
N ASP A 114 -1.81 12.11 9.59
CA ASP A 114 -1.54 13.50 9.20
C ASP A 114 -1.32 14.41 10.41
N GLU A 115 -1.06 15.69 10.20
CA GLU A 115 -0.86 16.70 11.25
C GLU A 115 -2.08 16.87 12.19
N GLN A 116 -3.28 16.44 11.75
CA GLN A 116 -4.50 16.44 12.55
C GLN A 116 -4.75 15.10 13.24
N PHE A 117 -3.75 14.19 13.22
CA PHE A 117 -3.83 12.81 13.72
C PHE A 117 -4.91 11.95 13.03
N LEU A 118 -5.36 12.36 11.86
CA LEU A 118 -6.31 11.58 11.07
C LEU A 118 -5.59 10.43 10.37
N PRO A 119 -6.15 9.21 10.35
CA PRO A 119 -5.54 8.06 9.70
C PRO A 119 -5.77 8.06 8.18
N TRP A 120 -4.72 7.70 7.44
CA TRP A 120 -4.70 7.57 6.00
C TRP A 120 -4.05 6.26 5.58
N ILE A 121 -4.47 5.69 4.45
CA ILE A 121 -3.93 4.46 3.86
C ILE A 121 -3.24 4.83 2.55
N PHE A 122 -1.97 4.43 2.40
CA PHE A 122 -1.28 4.57 1.12
C PHE A 122 -1.65 3.42 0.18
N VAL A 123 -2.00 3.78 -1.07
CA VAL A 123 -2.32 2.87 -2.15
C VAL A 123 -1.33 3.07 -3.28
N LYS A 124 -0.49 2.07 -3.52
CA LYS A 124 0.53 2.14 -4.59
C LYS A 124 -0.09 1.90 -5.97
N LYS A 125 -1.02 0.94 -6.06
CA LYS A 125 -1.69 0.55 -7.30
C LYS A 125 -3.13 0.16 -7.00
N LYS A 126 -4.02 0.36 -7.96
CA LYS A 126 -5.35 -0.25 -8.00
C LYS A 126 -5.25 -1.75 -8.24
N LEU A 127 -6.33 -2.51 -8.03
CA LEU A 127 -6.34 -3.96 -8.29
C LEU A 127 -6.16 -4.32 -9.78
N ASP A 128 -6.56 -3.43 -10.69
CA ASP A 128 -6.33 -3.56 -12.14
C ASP A 128 -4.89 -3.30 -12.56
N GLY A 129 -3.99 -2.97 -11.59
CA GLY A 129 -2.59 -2.67 -11.84
C GLY A 129 -2.29 -1.19 -12.13
N THR A 130 -3.31 -0.35 -12.32
CA THR A 130 -3.14 1.10 -12.55
C THR A 130 -2.40 1.75 -11.38
N PRO A 131 -1.33 2.52 -11.61
CA PRO A 131 -0.65 3.27 -10.55
C PRO A 131 -1.59 4.27 -9.88
N ALA A 132 -1.57 4.33 -8.55
CA ALA A 132 -2.31 5.31 -7.77
C ALA A 132 -1.36 6.22 -6.99
N ASN A 133 -0.40 5.65 -6.24
CA ASN A 133 0.63 6.37 -5.47
C ASN A 133 0.05 7.53 -4.65
N CYS A 134 -0.98 7.26 -3.86
CA CYS A 134 -1.70 8.30 -3.12
C CYS A 134 -2.32 7.76 -1.83
N PHE A 135 -2.76 8.66 -0.96
CA PHE A 135 -3.37 8.37 0.33
C PHE A 135 -4.89 8.52 0.28
N ILE A 136 -5.59 7.53 0.83
CA ILE A 136 -7.05 7.51 1.04
C ILE A 136 -7.32 7.71 2.53
N ARG A 137 -8.30 8.53 2.86
CA ARG A 137 -8.75 8.77 4.23
C ARG A 137 -9.35 7.50 4.83
N ALA A 138 -8.78 7.04 5.95
CA ALA A 138 -9.23 5.82 6.63
C ALA A 138 -10.39 6.10 7.60
N ASN A 139 -11.59 6.25 7.05
CA ASN A 139 -12.83 6.49 7.79
C ASN A 139 -13.94 5.58 7.28
N SER A 140 -14.78 5.06 8.16
CA SER A 140 -15.85 4.10 7.86
C SER A 140 -16.99 4.66 7.01
N SER A 141 -17.12 5.98 6.90
CA SER A 141 -18.03 6.61 5.95
C SER A 141 -17.49 6.59 4.51
N LEU A 142 -16.21 6.33 4.32
CA LEU A 142 -15.52 6.37 3.03
C LEU A 142 -15.06 5.00 2.56
N ILE A 143 -14.57 4.16 3.49
CA ILE A 143 -14.03 2.82 3.19
C ILE A 143 -14.44 1.81 4.26
N LYS A 144 -14.47 0.53 3.89
CA LYS A 144 -14.61 -0.59 4.84
C LYS A 144 -13.58 -1.70 4.55
N PRO A 145 -13.10 -2.43 5.57
CA PRO A 145 -12.25 -3.59 5.35
C PRO A 145 -13.07 -4.72 4.69
N VAL A 146 -12.43 -5.46 3.78
CA VAL A 146 -13.04 -6.61 3.09
C VAL A 146 -12.04 -7.76 3.03
N GLU A 147 -12.54 -8.98 2.88
CA GLU A 147 -11.68 -10.15 2.63
C GLU A 147 -10.93 -10.00 1.30
N GLU A 148 -9.83 -10.74 1.17
CA GLU A 148 -9.06 -10.78 -0.08
C GLU A 148 -9.96 -11.23 -1.25
N PRO A 149 -10.03 -10.46 -2.34
CA PRO A 149 -10.82 -10.86 -3.50
C PRO A 149 -10.28 -12.16 -4.09
N THR A 150 -11.10 -13.21 -4.10
CA THR A 150 -10.78 -14.43 -4.82
C THR A 150 -10.85 -14.17 -6.32
N ASN A 151 -9.90 -14.70 -7.10
CA ASN A 151 -9.78 -14.49 -8.56
C ASN A 151 -11.07 -14.79 -9.37
N ASN A 152 -12.07 -15.42 -8.75
CA ASN A 152 -13.34 -15.73 -9.39
C ASN A 152 -14.29 -14.51 -9.54
N ASN A 153 -13.99 -13.37 -8.88
CA ASN A 153 -14.84 -12.17 -8.88
C ASN A 153 -14.23 -10.99 -9.67
N ILE A 154 -13.04 -11.14 -10.24
CA ILE A 154 -12.50 -10.13 -11.13
C ILE A 154 -13.11 -10.40 -12.51
N SER A 155 -14.26 -9.76 -12.80
CA SER A 155 -14.76 -9.66 -14.17
C SER A 155 -13.80 -8.78 -14.96
N ILE A 156 -12.76 -9.38 -15.53
CA ILE A 156 -11.98 -8.74 -16.58
C ILE A 156 -12.94 -8.65 -17.78
N PRO A 157 -13.28 -7.43 -18.27
CA PRO A 157 -14.05 -7.33 -19.51
C PRO A 157 -13.32 -8.15 -20.58
N PRO A 158 -14.03 -8.90 -21.44
CA PRO A 158 -13.38 -9.63 -22.52
C PRO A 158 -12.52 -8.66 -23.31
N VAL A 159 -11.21 -8.91 -23.35
CA VAL A 159 -10.33 -8.21 -24.29
C VAL A 159 -10.85 -8.57 -25.68
N GLU A 160 -11.45 -7.59 -26.36
CA GLU A 160 -11.79 -7.76 -27.77
C GLU A 160 -10.49 -8.18 -28.50
N ALA A 161 -10.51 -9.37 -29.07
CA ALA A 161 -9.41 -9.85 -29.87
C ALA A 161 -9.12 -8.83 -30.98
N PRO A 162 -7.84 -8.48 -31.25
CA PRO A 162 -7.51 -7.57 -32.33
C PRO A 162 -8.09 -8.12 -33.61
N LYS A 163 -8.96 -7.34 -34.28
CA LYS A 163 -9.39 -7.64 -35.64
C LYS A 163 -8.15 -7.61 -36.50
N ASP A 164 -7.79 -8.75 -37.08
CA ASP A 164 -6.76 -8.87 -38.09
C ASP A 164 -7.05 -7.90 -39.24
N ASN A 165 -6.47 -6.71 -39.16
CA ASN A 165 -6.36 -5.83 -40.32
C ASN A 165 -5.16 -6.33 -41.12
N ASN A 166 -5.46 -7.01 -42.18
CA ASN A 166 -4.57 -7.43 -43.23
C ASN A 166 -3.78 -6.18 -43.76
N ILE A 167 -2.59 -5.95 -43.21
CA ILE A 167 -1.67 -4.92 -43.70
C ILE A 167 -0.73 -5.57 -44.69
N SER A 168 -0.94 -5.24 -45.97
CA SER A 168 -0.04 -5.48 -47.08
C SER A 168 1.36 -4.92 -46.75
N PRO A 169 2.47 -5.58 -47.14
CA PRO A 169 3.81 -5.07 -46.84
C PRO A 169 4.13 -3.85 -47.68
N GLU A 170 4.17 -2.70 -47.03
CA GLU A 170 4.65 -1.44 -47.62
C GLU A 170 6.17 -1.33 -47.45
N THR A 171 6.81 -0.98 -48.51
CA THR A 171 8.24 -0.85 -48.79
C THR A 171 8.94 0.02 -47.75
N VAL A 172 9.99 -0.50 -47.12
CA VAL A 172 10.87 0.21 -46.17
C VAL A 172 11.72 1.23 -46.97
N GLU A 173 11.40 2.52 -46.89
CA GLU A 173 12.30 3.60 -47.27
C GLU A 173 13.19 3.97 -46.08
N THR A 174 14.50 3.99 -46.30
CA THR A 174 15.57 4.33 -45.34
C THR A 174 15.50 5.83 -45.01
N PRO A 175 15.44 6.28 -43.73
CA PRO A 175 15.50 7.68 -43.37
C PRO A 175 16.90 8.25 -43.56
N PRO A 176 17.04 9.55 -43.98
CA PRO A 176 18.32 10.22 -44.08
C PRO A 176 18.92 10.57 -42.71
N ASP A 177 20.22 10.43 -42.63
CA ASP A 177 21.13 10.79 -41.56
C ASP A 177 20.97 12.27 -41.18
N ASN A 178 20.41 12.56 -39.97
CA ASN A 178 20.41 13.88 -39.39
C ASN A 178 21.44 13.94 -38.26
N SER A 179 22.63 14.42 -38.58
CA SER A 179 23.66 14.82 -37.62
C SER A 179 23.13 15.88 -36.64
N VAL A 180 22.97 15.48 -35.39
CA VAL A 180 22.59 16.36 -34.27
C VAL A 180 23.79 17.17 -33.84
N THR A 181 23.73 18.47 -34.11
CA THR A 181 24.66 19.48 -33.57
C THR A 181 24.32 19.77 -32.12
N THR A 182 25.23 19.46 -31.23
CA THR A 182 25.13 19.73 -29.78
C THR A 182 25.25 21.23 -29.52
N PRO A 183 24.33 21.87 -28.77
CA PRO A 183 24.51 23.25 -28.31
C PRO A 183 25.57 23.37 -27.20
N PRO A 184 26.25 24.54 -27.05
CA PRO A 184 27.26 24.76 -26.04
C PRO A 184 26.70 24.78 -24.63
N VAL A 185 27.42 24.17 -23.71
CA VAL A 185 27.17 24.21 -22.25
C VAL A 185 27.49 25.63 -21.77
N GLU A 186 26.49 26.36 -21.29
CA GLU A 186 26.68 27.60 -20.52
C GLU A 186 27.12 27.27 -19.09
N THR A 187 28.25 27.82 -18.69
CA THR A 187 28.79 27.76 -17.32
C THR A 187 27.97 28.68 -16.42
N PRO A 188 27.48 28.20 -15.23
CA PRO A 188 26.80 29.11 -14.30
C PRO A 188 27.78 30.08 -13.67
N ALA A 189 27.40 31.35 -13.65
CA ALA A 189 28.10 32.45 -13.01
C ALA A 189 28.11 32.25 -11.47
N ASP A 190 29.28 32.51 -10.94
CA ASP A 190 29.64 32.66 -9.53
C ASP A 190 28.68 33.64 -8.82
N THR A 191 27.87 33.13 -7.86
CA THR A 191 27.03 33.99 -6.99
C THR A 191 27.74 34.16 -5.67
N THR A 192 28.29 35.31 -5.49
CA THR A 192 28.92 35.89 -4.30
C THR A 192 28.05 35.72 -3.06
N ILE A 193 28.66 35.12 -2.03
CA ILE A 193 28.12 35.02 -0.68
C ILE A 193 28.19 36.41 -0.05
N ILE A 194 27.05 36.96 0.32
CA ILE A 194 26.96 38.12 1.22
C ILE A 194 26.70 37.55 2.64
N GLU A 195 27.74 37.57 3.46
CA GLU A 195 27.64 37.47 4.91
C GLU A 195 27.00 38.76 5.42
N ASP A 196 25.84 38.68 6.07
CA ASP A 196 25.30 39.77 6.89
C ASP A 196 25.19 39.24 8.32
N ASP A 197 26.23 39.61 9.11
CA ASP A 197 26.29 39.52 10.55
C ASP A 197 25.42 40.64 11.13
N THR A 198 24.30 40.31 11.78
CA THR A 198 23.76 41.19 12.82
C THR A 198 22.88 40.40 13.81
N GLU A 199 23.48 39.93 14.90
CA GLU A 199 22.81 39.76 16.18
C GLU A 199 22.43 41.14 16.76
N PRO A 200 21.33 41.27 17.50
CA PRO A 200 21.49 41.56 18.90
C PRO A 200 20.66 40.73 19.87
N PHE A 201 21.36 40.20 20.84
CA PHE A 201 20.90 39.83 22.16
C PHE A 201 19.95 40.85 22.76
N ILE A 202 18.81 40.39 23.29
CA ILE A 202 18.08 41.12 24.35
C ILE A 202 17.74 40.12 25.46
N ASP A 203 18.40 40.31 26.60
CA ASP A 203 17.99 39.86 27.93
C ASP A 203 16.64 40.46 28.33
N LEU A 204 15.74 39.59 28.85
CA LEU A 204 14.88 39.88 30.02
C LEU A 204 14.19 38.59 30.48
#